data_cefc063f02dff7bd87b6ff0109ccc926
#
_entry.id   cefc063f02dff7bd87b6ff0109ccc926
#
_cell.length_a   1.000
_cell.length_b   1.000
_cell.length_c   1.000
_cell.angle_alpha   90.00
_cell.angle_beta   90.00
_cell.angle_gamma   90.00
#
_symmetry.space_group_name_H-M   'P 1'
#
loop_
_entity.id
_entity.type
_entity.pdbx_description
1 polymer ?
#
loop_
_entity_poly.entity_id
_entity_poly.type
_entity_poly.pdbx_seq_one_letter_code
_entity_poly.pdbx_strand_id
1 'polypeptide(L)'
;MKLSPIRRIFFAALPLAASLAVPLLAAHAQSGQPASLEDRRKVLNELFAQYWNANLALSPEFASSLGDKRYNDKISDYSPRAFNAWIAREQEFLTRLASIDPSGFTETEKASREILIRDFTDDIESQDFKEWEMPINQLGGIYSTYPQLADQLNFTTVKDYDDWIARLRAIPDAFAQVITNMATGIDDHRVPPKYLIEKALEQVKQLASQKPEDSPLAAPIKKFPAAIPAAEQERIKTETLAAVAKRDLPAYQRLARFMEATYIPACRTQPGISSIPDGAKYYEFLIRRTTTTDLTAAQLHQIGLDEVQRDEAEMLVIAQKLGFKDLAALRASVKDNPKFAPASPDALLAAYKNYATAMQAKLPSLFGRLPKLPFEVVAMPDYLAANGPAAYYMDGAAALSRPGRLSINLSKATTRSLLPVEATAYHEGVPGHHLQISLGQEQENVPEFRRYESYTAFVEGWALYAERLGKDVGFYQDPYSDYGRLENDIWRAIRLVVDTGVHSQHWTRQQMVDYFHAHSSIDETNIQAETDRYIGWPAQALAYKTGQLKILALRDKAQKALGPKFDIRAFHDIVIDSGALPLDLLEERVNAWIASQSTSPQ
;
A
#
# COMPACT_ATOMS: atom_id res chain seq x y z
N MET A 1 46.10 35.75 13.04
CA MET A 1 47.53 35.32 12.96
C MET A 1 47.57 33.83 12.69
N LYS A 2 48.10 33.48 11.50
CA LYS A 2 48.53 32.16 10.99
C LYS A 2 47.53 30.99 10.95
N LEU A 3 47.04 30.75 9.74
CA LEU A 3 46.49 29.49 9.19
C LEU A 3 47.53 28.35 9.22
N SER A 4 47.08 27.13 9.48
CA SER A 4 47.83 25.90 9.22
C SER A 4 46.92 24.84 8.57
N PRO A 5 47.43 23.93 7.70
CA PRO A 5 46.71 23.47 6.53
C PRO A 5 45.94 22.15 6.74
N ILE A 6 44.81 22.07 6.07
CA ILE A 6 43.96 20.86 5.98
C ILE A 6 44.66 19.81 5.11
N ARG A 7 44.98 18.65 5.71
CA ARG A 7 45.40 17.45 4.99
C ARG A 7 44.22 16.86 4.22
N ARG A 8 44.36 16.85 2.89
CA ARG A 8 43.52 16.07 1.98
C ARG A 8 43.82 14.57 2.19
N ILE A 9 42.90 13.82 2.69
CA ILE A 9 42.93 12.35 2.66
C ILE A 9 42.18 11.93 1.40
N PHE A 10 42.93 11.40 0.45
CA PHE A 10 42.41 10.68 -0.70
C PHE A 10 41.88 9.31 -0.21
N PHE A 11 40.58 9.09 -0.25
CA PHE A 11 40.02 7.74 -0.22
C PHE A 11 39.90 7.25 -1.66
N ALA A 12 40.67 6.21 -1.94
CA ALA A 12 40.59 5.46 -3.18
C ALA A 12 39.22 4.77 -3.26
N ALA A 13 38.41 5.14 -4.24
CA ALA A 13 37.21 4.41 -4.61
C ALA A 13 37.60 3.10 -5.28
N LEU A 14 37.20 1.98 -4.69
CA LEU A 14 37.15 0.70 -5.40
C LEU A 14 36.06 0.79 -6.48
N PRO A 15 36.33 0.45 -7.74
CA PRO A 15 35.29 0.34 -8.74
C PRO A 15 34.55 -0.97 -8.53
N LEU A 16 33.32 -0.91 -8.07
CA LEU A 16 32.38 -2.04 -8.20
C LEU A 16 32.00 -2.18 -9.68
N ALA A 17 32.08 -3.41 -10.16
CA ALA A 17 31.81 -3.81 -11.52
C ALA A 17 30.39 -3.37 -11.96
N ALA A 18 30.29 -2.20 -12.56
CA ALA A 18 29.14 -1.77 -13.32
C ALA A 18 29.56 -1.73 -14.79
N SER A 19 28.72 -2.33 -15.62
CA SER A 19 28.68 -2.06 -17.06
C SER A 19 29.16 -3.16 -18.00
N LEU A 20 28.16 -3.91 -18.48
CA LEU A 20 28.26 -4.56 -19.79
C LEU A 20 27.28 -3.93 -20.83
N ALA A 21 26.31 -3.14 -20.43
CA ALA A 21 25.30 -2.57 -21.35
C ALA A 21 25.71 -1.22 -21.99
N VAL A 22 26.51 -0.41 -21.26
CA VAL A 22 26.99 0.89 -21.78
C VAL A 22 27.88 0.74 -23.04
N PRO A 23 28.69 -0.32 -23.21
CA PRO A 23 29.51 -0.48 -24.43
C PRO A 23 28.71 -0.65 -25.72
N LEU A 24 27.49 -1.23 -25.68
CA LEU A 24 26.75 -1.51 -26.92
C LEU A 24 26.16 -0.21 -27.52
N LEU A 25 25.55 0.65 -26.72
CA LEU A 25 25.04 1.95 -27.20
C LEU A 25 26.17 2.91 -27.57
N ALA A 26 27.29 2.89 -26.83
CA ALA A 26 28.47 3.65 -27.15
C ALA A 26 29.15 3.19 -28.45
N ALA A 27 29.16 1.88 -28.73
CA ALA A 27 29.69 1.33 -29.98
C ALA A 27 28.86 1.75 -31.20
N HIS A 28 27.51 1.80 -31.08
CA HIS A 28 26.64 2.28 -32.18
C HIS A 28 26.74 3.78 -32.39
N ALA A 29 26.92 4.58 -31.30
CA ALA A 29 27.18 6.02 -31.42
C ALA A 29 28.48 6.34 -32.18
N GLN A 30 29.49 5.48 -32.07
CA GLN A 30 30.74 5.62 -32.84
C GLN A 30 30.61 5.19 -34.31
N SER A 31 29.65 4.32 -34.65
CA SER A 31 29.42 3.85 -36.03
C SER A 31 28.48 4.75 -36.84
N GLY A 32 27.84 5.74 -36.23
CA GLY A 32 26.85 6.62 -36.85
C GLY A 32 25.55 5.92 -37.30
N GLN A 33 25.37 4.64 -36.97
CA GLN A 33 24.13 3.91 -37.20
C GLN A 33 23.27 3.88 -35.95
N PRO A 34 21.95 4.13 -36.04
CA PRO A 34 21.05 3.97 -34.93
C PRO A 34 21.03 2.51 -34.45
N ALA A 35 20.99 2.28 -33.15
CA ALA A 35 20.90 0.96 -32.57
C ALA A 35 19.65 0.21 -33.09
N SER A 36 19.80 -1.08 -33.41
CA SER A 36 18.68 -1.89 -33.86
C SER A 36 17.57 -2.00 -32.79
N LEU A 37 16.35 -2.34 -33.20
CA LEU A 37 15.25 -2.57 -32.28
C LEU A 37 15.60 -3.66 -31.25
N GLU A 38 16.28 -4.71 -31.67
CA GLU A 38 16.70 -5.82 -30.81
C GLU A 38 17.74 -5.38 -29.78
N ASP A 39 18.73 -4.57 -30.19
CA ASP A 39 19.73 -4.02 -29.25
C ASP A 39 19.07 -3.11 -28.21
N ARG A 40 18.13 -2.25 -28.64
CA ARG A 40 17.39 -1.36 -27.72
C ARG A 40 16.55 -2.14 -26.72
N ARG A 41 15.85 -3.20 -27.15
CA ARG A 41 15.12 -4.11 -26.25
C ARG A 41 16.02 -4.82 -25.27
N LYS A 42 17.17 -5.29 -25.72
CA LYS A 42 18.18 -5.92 -24.86
C LYS A 42 18.64 -4.96 -23.75
N VAL A 43 19.02 -3.74 -24.13
CA VAL A 43 19.44 -2.71 -23.17
C VAL A 43 18.32 -2.36 -22.20
N LEU A 44 17.08 -2.21 -22.66
CA LEU A 44 15.92 -1.93 -21.82
C LEU A 44 15.69 -3.04 -20.77
N ASN A 45 15.69 -4.31 -21.21
CA ASN A 45 15.49 -5.45 -20.30
C ASN A 45 16.64 -5.60 -19.29
N GLU A 46 17.87 -5.33 -19.69
CA GLU A 46 19.03 -5.30 -18.78
C GLU A 46 18.88 -4.19 -17.72
N LEU A 47 18.38 -3.01 -18.09
CA LEU A 47 18.10 -1.93 -17.14
C LEU A 47 17.01 -2.32 -16.14
N PHE A 48 15.92 -2.92 -16.60
CA PHE A 48 14.87 -3.42 -15.72
C PHE A 48 15.40 -4.44 -14.70
N ALA A 49 16.22 -5.38 -15.16
CA ALA A 49 16.83 -6.37 -14.27
C ALA A 49 17.84 -5.75 -13.27
N GLN A 50 18.62 -4.77 -13.72
CA GLN A 50 19.56 -4.03 -12.85
C GLN A 50 18.82 -3.23 -11.77
N TYR A 51 17.75 -2.51 -12.15
CA TYR A 51 16.90 -1.81 -11.20
C TYR A 51 16.29 -2.76 -10.18
N TRP A 52 15.64 -3.85 -10.62
CA TRP A 52 15.00 -4.81 -9.74
C TRP A 52 15.96 -5.39 -8.70
N ASN A 53 17.14 -5.86 -9.15
CA ASN A 53 18.14 -6.38 -8.25
C ASN A 53 18.68 -5.32 -7.27
N ALA A 54 18.79 -4.07 -7.71
CA ALA A 54 19.21 -2.98 -6.85
C ALA A 54 18.17 -2.63 -5.80
N ASN A 55 16.88 -2.62 -6.17
CA ASN A 55 15.76 -2.38 -5.28
C ASN A 55 15.65 -3.49 -4.20
N LEU A 56 15.79 -4.75 -4.58
CA LEU A 56 15.82 -5.87 -3.63
C LEU A 56 17.00 -5.80 -2.65
N ALA A 57 18.15 -5.33 -3.10
CA ALA A 57 19.31 -5.13 -2.23
C ALA A 57 19.14 -3.93 -1.28
N LEU A 58 18.45 -2.88 -1.72
CA LEU A 58 18.10 -1.70 -0.91
C LEU A 58 17.08 -2.04 0.17
N SER A 59 16.12 -2.92 -0.15
CA SER A 59 14.98 -3.28 0.69
C SER A 59 15.00 -4.77 1.05
N PRO A 60 15.93 -5.24 1.90
CA PRO A 60 16.07 -6.64 2.28
C PRO A 60 14.81 -7.26 2.88
N GLU A 61 14.02 -6.48 3.62
CA GLU A 61 12.75 -6.91 4.21
C GLU A 61 11.73 -7.24 3.12
N PHE A 62 11.63 -6.38 2.11
CA PHE A 62 10.77 -6.60 0.95
C PHE A 62 11.22 -7.84 0.14
N ALA A 63 12.52 -7.97 -0.16
CA ALA A 63 13.06 -9.15 -0.83
C ALA A 63 12.66 -10.44 -0.10
N SER A 64 12.79 -10.45 1.23
CA SER A 64 12.44 -11.61 2.05
C SER A 64 10.94 -11.92 2.02
N SER A 65 10.07 -10.89 2.02
CA SER A 65 8.61 -11.08 1.96
C SER A 65 8.15 -11.72 0.63
N LEU A 66 8.91 -11.51 -0.45
CA LEU A 66 8.72 -12.15 -1.75
C LEU A 66 9.30 -13.58 -1.80
N GLY A 67 10.07 -14.01 -0.80
CA GLY A 67 10.75 -15.32 -0.77
C GLY A 67 12.18 -15.30 -1.33
N ASP A 68 12.70 -14.11 -1.68
CA ASP A 68 14.11 -13.98 -2.08
C ASP A 68 15.02 -13.98 -0.86
N LYS A 69 15.74 -15.08 -0.67
CA LYS A 69 16.59 -15.32 0.51
C LYS A 69 17.97 -14.67 0.43
N ARG A 70 18.34 -14.00 -0.67
CA ARG A 70 19.69 -13.42 -0.86
C ARG A 70 20.07 -12.40 0.21
N TYR A 71 19.09 -11.75 0.81
CA TYR A 71 19.28 -10.66 1.77
C TYR A 71 18.65 -10.94 3.14
N ASN A 72 18.33 -12.20 3.45
CA ASN A 72 17.63 -12.55 4.69
C ASN A 72 18.43 -12.20 5.97
N ASP A 73 19.73 -12.07 5.88
CA ASP A 73 20.64 -11.67 6.96
C ASP A 73 20.87 -10.14 7.05
N LYS A 74 20.23 -9.36 6.17
CA LYS A 74 20.40 -7.90 6.05
C LYS A 74 19.17 -7.15 6.53
N ILE A 75 19.37 -5.86 6.85
CA ILE A 75 18.33 -4.88 7.11
C ILE A 75 18.56 -3.64 6.24
N SER A 76 17.51 -2.85 6.02
CA SER A 76 17.60 -1.57 5.32
C SER A 76 18.49 -0.57 6.07
N ASP A 77 19.25 0.24 5.30
CA ASP A 77 20.00 1.38 5.84
C ASP A 77 19.12 2.63 5.80
N TYR A 78 18.70 3.11 6.97
CA TYR A 78 17.84 4.28 7.13
C TYR A 78 18.63 5.59 7.20
N SER A 79 19.93 5.60 6.90
CA SER A 79 20.72 6.82 6.96
C SER A 79 20.42 7.78 5.80
N PRO A 80 20.51 9.11 5.99
CA PRO A 80 20.39 10.09 4.90
C PRO A 80 21.38 9.84 3.76
N ARG A 81 22.54 9.26 4.08
CA ARG A 81 23.53 8.87 3.07
C ARG A 81 23.00 7.79 2.14
N ALA A 82 22.29 6.79 2.67
CA ALA A 82 21.71 5.71 1.87
C ALA A 82 20.58 6.25 0.98
N PHE A 83 19.70 7.11 1.49
CA PHE A 83 18.68 7.78 0.69
C PHE A 83 19.31 8.58 -0.46
N ASN A 84 20.27 9.43 -0.18
CA ASN A 84 20.93 10.24 -1.22
C ASN A 84 21.67 9.38 -2.27
N ALA A 85 22.28 8.27 -1.84
CA ALA A 85 22.95 7.35 -2.75
C ALA A 85 21.95 6.63 -3.66
N TRP A 86 20.78 6.29 -3.15
CA TRP A 86 19.70 5.67 -3.93
C TRP A 86 19.18 6.64 -4.99
N ILE A 87 18.85 7.86 -4.62
CA ILE A 87 18.37 8.87 -5.55
C ILE A 87 19.40 9.17 -6.65
N ALA A 88 20.68 9.26 -6.30
CA ALA A 88 21.74 9.43 -7.32
C ALA A 88 21.74 8.25 -8.32
N ARG A 89 21.44 7.06 -7.86
CA ARG A 89 21.31 5.88 -8.71
C ARG A 89 20.06 5.90 -9.58
N GLU A 90 18.95 6.35 -9.05
CA GLU A 90 17.71 6.56 -9.82
C GLU A 90 17.89 7.61 -10.91
N GLN A 91 18.61 8.69 -10.61
CA GLN A 91 18.99 9.71 -11.61
C GLN A 91 19.81 9.10 -12.77
N GLU A 92 20.72 8.16 -12.45
CA GLU A 92 21.47 7.41 -13.46
C GLU A 92 20.54 6.52 -14.29
N PHE A 93 19.66 5.74 -13.64
CA PHE A 93 18.67 4.91 -14.32
C PHE A 93 17.74 5.74 -15.21
N LEU A 94 17.20 6.86 -14.70
CA LEU A 94 16.34 7.77 -15.45
C LEU A 94 17.03 8.28 -16.71
N THR A 95 18.28 8.73 -16.60
CA THR A 95 19.07 9.22 -17.73
C THR A 95 19.26 8.14 -18.79
N ARG A 96 19.57 6.91 -18.38
CA ARG A 96 19.75 5.76 -19.29
C ARG A 96 18.43 5.35 -19.94
N LEU A 97 17.32 5.28 -19.20
CA LEU A 97 16.00 4.98 -19.74
C LEU A 97 15.52 6.03 -20.76
N ALA A 98 15.71 7.31 -20.42
CA ALA A 98 15.34 8.42 -21.30
C ALA A 98 16.09 8.40 -22.63
N SER A 99 17.34 7.91 -22.64
CA SER A 99 18.17 7.81 -23.87
C SER A 99 17.76 6.71 -24.84
N ILE A 100 16.90 5.76 -24.44
CA ILE A 100 16.45 4.66 -25.29
C ILE A 100 15.26 5.11 -26.13
N ASP A 101 15.41 5.14 -27.46
CA ASP A 101 14.30 5.40 -28.38
C ASP A 101 13.25 4.28 -28.31
N PRO A 102 11.98 4.57 -27.93
CA PRO A 102 10.93 3.57 -27.76
C PRO A 102 10.25 3.15 -29.09
N SER A 103 10.69 3.67 -30.23
CA SER A 103 10.10 3.36 -31.54
C SER A 103 10.17 1.87 -31.83
N GLY A 104 9.03 1.25 -32.14
CA GLY A 104 8.91 -0.19 -32.40
C GLY A 104 8.79 -1.06 -31.15
N PHE A 105 8.81 -0.50 -29.95
CA PHE A 105 8.51 -1.23 -28.72
C PHE A 105 7.02 -1.62 -28.68
N THR A 106 6.73 -2.74 -28.03
CA THR A 106 5.36 -3.15 -27.72
C THR A 106 4.75 -2.20 -26.68
N GLU A 107 3.45 -2.18 -26.55
CA GLU A 107 2.75 -1.36 -25.54
C GLU A 107 3.20 -1.74 -24.10
N THR A 108 3.47 -3.02 -23.85
CA THR A 108 3.99 -3.49 -22.55
C THR A 108 5.41 -2.96 -22.28
N GLU A 109 6.30 -2.94 -23.27
CA GLU A 109 7.65 -2.40 -23.15
C GLU A 109 7.60 -0.88 -22.92
N LYS A 110 6.76 -0.16 -23.66
CA LYS A 110 6.54 1.28 -23.48
C LYS A 110 6.00 1.59 -22.08
N ALA A 111 4.91 0.93 -21.67
CA ALA A 111 4.34 1.13 -20.35
C ALA A 111 5.34 0.84 -19.22
N SER A 112 6.13 -0.24 -19.32
CA SER A 112 7.15 -0.56 -18.31
C SER A 112 8.26 0.49 -18.24
N ARG A 113 8.64 1.07 -19.40
CA ARG A 113 9.60 2.17 -19.44
C ARG A 113 9.04 3.45 -18.81
N GLU A 114 7.82 3.84 -19.17
CA GLU A 114 7.16 5.06 -18.67
C GLU A 114 6.89 4.99 -17.16
N ILE A 115 6.53 3.82 -16.65
CA ILE A 115 6.36 3.56 -15.22
C ILE A 115 7.65 3.89 -14.46
N LEU A 116 8.80 3.31 -14.85
CA LEU A 116 10.06 3.59 -14.15
C LEU A 116 10.54 5.05 -14.33
N ILE A 117 10.25 5.67 -15.47
CA ILE A 117 10.56 7.10 -15.67
C ILE A 117 9.75 7.95 -14.68
N ARG A 118 8.46 7.64 -14.52
CA ARG A 118 7.59 8.33 -13.55
C ARG A 118 8.08 8.12 -12.12
N ASP A 119 8.29 6.87 -11.72
CA ASP A 119 8.68 6.52 -10.36
C ASP A 119 9.99 7.19 -9.97
N PHE A 120 11.01 7.14 -10.83
CA PHE A 120 12.27 7.83 -10.58
C PHE A 120 12.11 9.36 -10.56
N THR A 121 11.24 9.92 -11.40
CA THR A 121 10.97 11.37 -11.40
C THR A 121 10.31 11.78 -10.08
N ASP A 122 9.31 11.03 -9.62
CA ASP A 122 8.62 11.27 -8.37
C ASP A 122 9.55 11.06 -7.16
N ASP A 123 10.39 10.02 -7.16
CA ASP A 123 11.34 9.77 -6.07
C ASP A 123 12.44 10.83 -6.00
N ILE A 124 12.94 11.31 -7.15
CA ILE A 124 13.89 12.42 -7.20
C ILE A 124 13.25 13.72 -6.66
N GLU A 125 12.01 14.03 -7.04
CA GLU A 125 11.28 15.20 -6.53
C GLU A 125 11.00 15.06 -5.02
N SER A 126 10.75 13.85 -4.53
CA SER A 126 10.44 13.59 -3.10
C SER A 126 11.55 14.03 -2.15
N GLN A 127 12.81 14.16 -2.65
CA GLN A 127 13.94 14.65 -1.84
C GLN A 127 13.71 16.06 -1.29
N ASP A 128 13.01 16.91 -2.01
CA ASP A 128 12.72 18.27 -1.58
C ASP A 128 11.86 18.28 -0.31
N PHE A 129 11.13 17.20 -0.07
CA PHE A 129 10.20 17.05 1.05
C PHE A 129 10.75 16.25 2.22
N LYS A 130 11.91 15.62 2.09
CA LYS A 130 12.63 14.93 3.17
C LYS A 130 11.73 14.03 4.02
N GLU A 131 10.95 13.15 3.39
CA GLU A 131 9.99 12.26 4.08
C GLU A 131 10.65 11.44 5.19
N TRP A 132 11.93 11.12 5.05
CA TRP A 132 12.72 10.37 6.02
C TRP A 132 12.91 11.09 7.38
N GLU A 133 12.60 12.38 7.49
CA GLU A 133 12.63 13.14 8.75
C GLU A 133 11.41 12.83 9.65
N MET A 134 10.32 12.29 9.08
CA MET A 134 9.10 11.92 9.80
C MET A 134 8.79 10.41 9.67
N PRO A 135 9.71 9.50 10.05
CA PRO A 135 9.65 8.07 9.71
C PRO A 135 8.70 7.25 10.59
N ILE A 136 8.01 7.85 11.54
CA ILE A 136 7.12 7.17 12.50
C ILE A 136 5.80 7.94 12.65
N ASN A 137 4.70 7.19 12.62
CA ASN A 137 3.39 7.65 13.05
C ASN A 137 2.63 6.51 13.77
N GLN A 138 1.35 6.72 14.12
CA GLN A 138 0.53 5.71 14.81
C GLN A 138 0.17 4.49 13.94
N LEU A 139 0.36 4.57 12.62
CA LEU A 139 0.09 3.47 11.68
C LEU A 139 1.28 2.52 11.58
N GLY A 140 2.48 3.00 11.87
CA GLY A 140 3.69 2.20 11.80
C GLY A 140 4.97 3.00 11.78
N GLY A 141 6.04 2.29 11.50
CA GLY A 141 7.40 2.75 11.44
C GLY A 141 8.35 1.60 11.82
N ILE A 142 9.61 1.90 12.03
CA ILE A 142 10.61 0.87 12.35
C ILE A 142 10.20 -0.04 13.51
N TYR A 143 9.40 0.46 14.46
CA TYR A 143 8.98 -0.30 15.64
C TYR A 143 8.04 -1.48 15.30
N SER A 144 7.30 -1.41 14.18
CA SER A 144 6.38 -2.46 13.73
C SER A 144 6.94 -3.30 12.57
N THR A 145 7.96 -2.84 11.86
CA THR A 145 8.52 -3.50 10.67
C THR A 145 8.99 -4.93 10.97
N TYR A 146 9.86 -5.10 11.95
CA TYR A 146 10.44 -6.42 12.23
C TYR A 146 9.48 -7.39 12.93
N PRO A 147 8.60 -6.96 13.86
CA PRO A 147 7.50 -7.78 14.34
C PRO A 147 6.62 -8.36 13.23
N GLN A 148 6.24 -7.54 12.25
CA GLN A 148 5.44 -7.98 11.11
C GLN A 148 6.22 -8.92 10.19
N LEU A 149 7.50 -8.63 9.94
CA LEU A 149 8.36 -9.46 9.11
C LEU A 149 8.53 -10.87 9.71
N ALA A 150 8.73 -10.98 11.04
CA ALA A 150 8.83 -12.27 11.73
C ALA A 150 7.64 -13.20 11.46
N ASP A 151 6.46 -12.61 11.28
CA ASP A 151 5.20 -13.33 11.03
C ASP A 151 5.01 -13.74 9.56
N GLN A 152 5.66 -13.02 8.64
CA GLN A 152 5.57 -13.24 7.20
C GLN A 152 6.57 -14.27 6.66
N LEU A 153 7.69 -14.48 7.37
CA LEU A 153 8.75 -15.34 6.91
C LEU A 153 8.51 -16.82 7.23
N ASN A 154 9.02 -17.68 6.34
CA ASN A 154 9.02 -19.13 6.53
C ASN A 154 10.36 -19.60 7.08
N PHE A 155 10.36 -20.17 8.28
CA PHE A 155 11.53 -20.72 8.96
C PHE A 155 11.57 -22.24 8.81
N THR A 156 12.31 -22.75 7.83
CA THR A 156 12.34 -24.18 7.47
C THR A 156 13.70 -24.82 7.65
N THR A 157 14.77 -24.05 7.67
CA THR A 157 16.15 -24.50 7.79
C THR A 157 16.88 -23.79 8.92
N VAL A 158 17.96 -24.37 9.45
CA VAL A 158 18.84 -23.71 10.43
C VAL A 158 19.30 -22.34 9.93
N LYS A 159 19.64 -22.25 8.64
CA LYS A 159 20.05 -20.98 8.02
C LYS A 159 18.99 -19.89 8.13
N ASP A 160 17.71 -20.20 7.98
CA ASP A 160 16.64 -19.19 8.07
C ASP A 160 16.63 -18.54 9.48
N TYR A 161 16.89 -19.34 10.52
CA TYR A 161 17.01 -18.83 11.89
C TYR A 161 18.32 -18.06 12.12
N ASP A 162 19.44 -18.51 11.56
CA ASP A 162 20.72 -17.79 11.65
C ASP A 162 20.64 -16.41 10.98
N ASP A 163 19.99 -16.33 9.81
CA ASP A 163 19.73 -15.08 9.11
C ASP A 163 18.83 -14.15 9.96
N TRP A 164 17.78 -14.69 10.60
CA TRP A 164 16.95 -13.92 11.50
C TRP A 164 17.72 -13.38 12.71
N ILE A 165 18.56 -14.20 13.32
CA ILE A 165 19.43 -13.78 14.44
C ILE A 165 20.38 -12.67 13.98
N ALA A 166 20.90 -12.73 12.76
CA ALA A 166 21.73 -11.66 12.20
C ALA A 166 20.95 -10.34 12.08
N ARG A 167 19.70 -10.39 11.60
CA ARG A 167 18.79 -9.21 11.58
C ARG A 167 18.53 -8.65 12.97
N LEU A 168 18.16 -9.49 13.94
CA LEU A 168 17.96 -9.06 15.32
C LEU A 168 19.18 -8.31 15.87
N ARG A 169 20.38 -8.78 15.55
CA ARG A 169 21.62 -8.11 15.98
C ARG A 169 21.83 -6.75 15.33
N ALA A 170 21.24 -6.49 14.15
CA ALA A 170 21.37 -5.25 13.39
C ALA A 170 20.27 -4.23 13.70
N ILE A 171 19.09 -4.64 14.19
CA ILE A 171 17.95 -3.76 14.52
C ILE A 171 18.36 -2.51 15.34
N PRO A 172 19.21 -2.60 16.39
CA PRO A 172 19.57 -1.41 17.16
C PRO A 172 20.22 -0.29 16.37
N ASP A 173 20.98 -0.62 15.31
CA ASP A 173 21.65 0.35 14.47
C ASP A 173 20.63 1.09 13.59
N ALA A 174 19.64 0.37 13.02
CA ALA A 174 18.54 0.96 12.29
C ALA A 174 17.69 1.88 13.18
N PHE A 175 17.40 1.49 14.42
CA PHE A 175 16.70 2.36 15.38
C PHE A 175 17.51 3.64 15.69
N ALA A 176 18.82 3.55 15.80
CA ALA A 176 19.69 4.70 16.01
C ALA A 176 19.64 5.68 14.81
N GLN A 177 19.64 5.16 13.58
CA GLN A 177 19.50 5.97 12.36
C GLN A 177 18.15 6.67 12.33
N VAL A 178 17.05 5.97 12.61
CA VAL A 178 15.70 6.56 12.67
C VAL A 178 15.61 7.66 13.74
N ILE A 179 16.17 7.45 14.93
CA ILE A 179 16.23 8.50 15.96
C ILE A 179 17.00 9.73 15.45
N THR A 180 18.09 9.53 14.72
CA THR A 180 18.86 10.63 14.12
C THR A 180 18.03 11.39 13.09
N ASN A 181 17.30 10.68 12.22
CA ASN A 181 16.43 11.28 11.24
C ASN A 181 15.31 12.12 11.89
N MET A 182 14.67 11.58 12.92
CA MET A 182 13.66 12.30 13.70
C MET A 182 14.24 13.55 14.38
N ALA A 183 15.48 13.49 14.87
CA ALA A 183 16.15 14.66 15.46
C ALA A 183 16.43 15.74 14.39
N THR A 184 16.85 15.34 13.19
CA THR A 184 16.98 16.27 12.05
C THR A 184 15.64 16.92 11.71
N GLY A 185 14.55 16.14 11.72
CA GLY A 185 13.21 16.69 11.49
C GLY A 185 12.78 17.73 12.54
N ILE A 186 13.23 17.61 13.78
CA ILE A 186 13.01 18.67 14.81
C ILE A 186 13.71 19.96 14.37
N ASP A 187 14.99 19.89 14.00
CA ASP A 187 15.79 21.03 13.60
C ASP A 187 15.21 21.72 12.35
N ASP A 188 14.68 20.94 11.40
CA ASP A 188 14.07 21.41 10.16
C ASP A 188 12.57 21.77 10.32
N HIS A 189 12.01 21.69 11.53
CA HIS A 189 10.58 21.91 11.82
C HIS A 189 9.64 20.99 11.02
N ARG A 190 10.12 19.83 10.62
CA ARG A 190 9.37 18.76 9.93
C ARG A 190 9.02 17.69 10.94
N VAL A 191 7.93 17.89 11.65
CA VAL A 191 7.47 17.01 12.71
C VAL A 191 5.98 16.70 12.54
N PRO A 192 5.53 15.47 12.89
CA PRO A 192 4.13 15.08 12.79
C PRO A 192 3.28 15.72 13.91
N PRO A 193 1.94 15.59 13.83
CA PRO A 193 1.05 16.03 14.91
C PRO A 193 1.33 15.29 16.21
N LYS A 194 1.42 16.04 17.30
CA LYS A 194 1.80 15.56 18.63
C LYS A 194 1.00 14.34 19.09
N TYR A 195 -0.33 14.40 19.01
CA TYR A 195 -1.20 13.34 19.53
C TYR A 195 -1.06 12.01 18.75
N LEU A 196 -0.65 12.05 17.47
CA LEU A 196 -0.38 10.83 16.69
C LEU A 196 0.90 10.15 17.16
N ILE A 197 1.90 10.94 17.54
CA ILE A 197 3.15 10.40 18.09
C ILE A 197 2.96 9.90 19.53
N GLU A 198 2.08 10.51 20.31
CA GLU A 198 1.67 9.99 21.62
C GLU A 198 1.05 8.58 21.48
N LYS A 199 0.19 8.36 20.47
CA LYS A 199 -0.35 7.01 20.14
C LYS A 199 0.72 6.03 19.69
N ALA A 200 1.68 6.47 18.86
CA ALA A 200 2.81 5.64 18.45
C ALA A 200 3.69 5.28 19.66
N LEU A 201 3.92 6.22 20.59
CA LEU A 201 4.68 5.97 21.81
C LEU A 201 4.06 4.87 22.68
N GLU A 202 2.74 4.83 22.81
CA GLU A 202 2.04 3.75 23.53
C GLU A 202 2.37 2.38 22.95
N GLN A 203 2.35 2.24 21.62
CA GLN A 203 2.71 1.00 20.93
C GLN A 203 4.19 0.63 21.15
N VAL A 204 5.09 1.61 21.03
CA VAL A 204 6.52 1.40 21.29
C VAL A 204 6.76 0.98 22.73
N LYS A 205 6.11 1.60 23.72
CA LYS A 205 6.22 1.23 25.15
C LYS A 205 5.68 -0.18 25.41
N GLN A 206 4.59 -0.56 24.77
CA GLN A 206 4.04 -1.92 24.85
C GLN A 206 5.06 -2.96 24.39
N LEU A 207 5.71 -2.75 23.23
CA LEU A 207 6.75 -3.63 22.71
C LEU A 207 8.01 -3.62 23.60
N ALA A 208 8.42 -2.45 24.09
CA ALA A 208 9.61 -2.28 24.93
C ALA A 208 9.50 -2.94 26.32
N SER A 209 8.29 -3.15 26.82
CA SER A 209 8.01 -3.71 28.14
C SER A 209 7.82 -5.24 28.17
N GLN A 210 7.82 -5.87 27.01
CA GLN A 210 7.61 -7.33 26.91
C GLN A 210 8.81 -8.10 27.47
N LYS A 211 8.55 -9.33 27.92
CA LYS A 211 9.61 -10.28 28.17
C LYS A 211 10.18 -10.78 26.82
N PRO A 212 11.46 -11.17 26.75
CA PRO A 212 12.07 -11.64 25.52
C PRO A 212 11.27 -12.78 24.83
N GLU A 213 10.77 -13.73 25.63
CA GLU A 213 9.99 -14.88 25.15
C GLU A 213 8.58 -14.51 24.64
N ASP A 214 8.04 -13.39 25.11
CA ASP A 214 6.72 -12.89 24.69
C ASP A 214 6.81 -11.93 23.50
N SER A 215 8.01 -11.45 23.19
CA SER A 215 8.23 -10.54 22.08
C SER A 215 7.82 -11.17 20.73
N PRO A 216 7.14 -10.43 19.83
CA PRO A 216 6.89 -10.89 18.46
C PRO A 216 8.18 -11.24 17.70
N LEU A 217 9.30 -10.60 18.03
CA LEU A 217 10.61 -10.93 17.45
C LEU A 217 11.07 -12.35 17.77
N ALA A 218 10.57 -12.95 18.85
CA ALA A 218 10.82 -14.34 19.23
C ALA A 218 9.75 -15.31 18.69
N ALA A 219 8.75 -14.84 17.90
CA ALA A 219 7.70 -15.71 17.37
C ALA A 219 8.26 -16.93 16.59
N PRO A 220 9.31 -16.80 15.75
CA PRO A 220 9.85 -17.92 14.99
C PRO A 220 10.34 -19.11 15.84
N ILE A 221 10.78 -18.87 17.07
CA ILE A 221 11.31 -19.92 17.96
C ILE A 221 10.24 -20.59 18.86
N LYS A 222 8.99 -20.17 18.76
CA LYS A 222 7.90 -20.80 19.54
C LYS A 222 7.54 -22.19 19.04
N LYS A 223 7.78 -22.46 17.74
CA LYS A 223 7.53 -23.77 17.12
C LYS A 223 8.55 -24.03 16.02
N PHE A 224 9.38 -25.04 16.21
CA PHE A 224 10.34 -25.48 15.20
C PHE A 224 9.76 -26.55 14.27
N PRO A 225 10.12 -26.55 12.98
CA PRO A 225 9.91 -27.69 12.10
C PRO A 225 10.63 -28.94 12.62
N ALA A 226 10.06 -30.13 12.40
CA ALA A 226 10.65 -31.39 12.83
C ALA A 226 12.05 -31.66 12.21
N ALA A 227 12.36 -31.03 11.08
CA ALA A 227 13.66 -31.15 10.41
C ALA A 227 14.81 -30.43 11.14
N ILE A 228 14.54 -29.53 12.08
CA ILE A 228 15.59 -28.82 12.84
C ILE A 228 16.07 -29.73 13.99
N PRO A 229 17.38 -30.08 14.05
CA PRO A 229 17.93 -30.92 15.12
C PRO A 229 17.74 -30.28 16.51
N ALA A 230 17.46 -31.07 17.54
CA ALA A 230 17.19 -30.57 18.90
C ALA A 230 18.30 -29.68 19.46
N ALA A 231 19.56 -30.02 19.20
CA ALA A 231 20.71 -29.21 19.62
C ALA A 231 20.70 -27.82 18.97
N GLU A 232 20.31 -27.73 17.68
CA GLU A 232 20.17 -26.48 16.98
C GLU A 232 18.96 -25.68 17.48
N GLN A 233 17.84 -26.34 17.80
CA GLN A 233 16.67 -25.67 18.40
C GLN A 233 17.08 -24.93 19.70
N GLU A 234 17.82 -25.58 20.59
CA GLU A 234 18.28 -24.97 21.86
C GLU A 234 19.29 -23.83 21.62
N ARG A 235 20.22 -23.98 20.66
CA ARG A 235 21.15 -22.91 20.28
C ARG A 235 20.40 -21.71 19.75
N ILE A 236 19.54 -21.91 18.74
CA ILE A 236 18.75 -20.87 18.07
C ILE A 236 17.88 -20.14 19.09
N LYS A 237 17.19 -20.89 19.97
CA LYS A 237 16.38 -20.32 21.04
C LYS A 237 17.20 -19.44 21.98
N THR A 238 18.33 -19.93 22.42
CA THR A 238 19.23 -19.19 23.32
C THR A 238 19.74 -17.91 22.66
N GLU A 239 20.22 -17.99 21.43
CA GLU A 239 20.77 -16.83 20.71
C GLU A 239 19.70 -15.80 20.35
N THR A 240 18.50 -16.25 19.91
CA THR A 240 17.37 -15.36 19.62
C THR A 240 16.94 -14.60 20.88
N LEU A 241 16.69 -15.32 22.00
CA LEU A 241 16.29 -14.66 23.24
C LEU A 241 17.38 -13.73 23.78
N ALA A 242 18.66 -14.08 23.62
CA ALA A 242 19.77 -13.21 24.01
C ALA A 242 19.83 -11.93 23.14
N ALA A 243 19.59 -12.03 21.84
CA ALA A 243 19.53 -10.86 20.93
C ALA A 243 18.36 -9.94 21.32
N VAL A 244 17.16 -10.50 21.47
CA VAL A 244 15.97 -9.73 21.87
C VAL A 244 16.19 -9.04 23.22
N ALA A 245 16.65 -9.79 24.24
CA ALA A 245 16.82 -9.24 25.59
C ALA A 245 17.90 -8.14 25.69
N LYS A 246 19.05 -8.36 25.04
CA LYS A 246 20.23 -7.52 25.25
C LYS A 246 20.41 -6.42 24.20
N ARG A 247 19.71 -6.50 23.07
CA ARG A 247 19.87 -5.57 21.96
C ARG A 247 18.55 -4.92 21.55
N ASP A 248 17.51 -5.69 21.23
CA ASP A 248 16.31 -5.17 20.61
C ASP A 248 15.42 -4.45 21.63
N LEU A 249 15.07 -5.08 22.74
CA LEU A 249 14.28 -4.41 23.79
C LEU A 249 14.95 -3.12 24.31
N PRO A 250 16.28 -3.06 24.54
CA PRO A 250 16.95 -1.78 24.83
C PRO A 250 16.86 -0.75 23.71
N ALA A 251 16.80 -1.15 22.43
CA ALA A 251 16.61 -0.23 21.30
C ALA A 251 15.19 0.39 21.32
N TYR A 252 14.15 -0.43 21.53
CA TYR A 252 12.78 0.05 21.75
C TYR A 252 12.69 1.02 22.94
N GLN A 253 13.34 0.70 24.05
CA GLN A 253 13.40 1.58 25.22
C GLN A 253 14.11 2.92 24.93
N ARG A 254 15.17 2.92 24.11
CA ARG A 254 15.84 4.16 23.68
C ARG A 254 14.90 5.01 22.82
N LEU A 255 14.23 4.37 21.85
CA LEU A 255 13.26 5.06 20.99
C LEU A 255 12.13 5.68 21.85
N ALA A 256 11.53 4.91 22.77
CA ALA A 256 10.48 5.40 23.65
C ALA A 256 10.94 6.62 24.47
N ARG A 257 12.13 6.56 25.07
CA ARG A 257 12.69 7.69 25.84
C ARG A 257 12.93 8.92 24.96
N PHE A 258 13.46 8.76 23.76
CA PHE A 258 13.65 9.85 22.81
C PHE A 258 12.31 10.47 22.39
N MET A 259 11.33 9.64 22.05
CA MET A 259 9.99 10.11 21.69
C MET A 259 9.37 10.92 22.83
N GLU A 260 9.41 10.41 24.05
CA GLU A 260 8.79 11.04 25.23
C GLU A 260 9.49 12.34 25.66
N ALA A 261 10.82 12.31 25.74
CA ALA A 261 11.59 13.41 26.30
C ALA A 261 11.93 14.52 25.31
N THR A 262 11.99 14.21 24.01
CA THR A 262 12.54 15.12 22.99
C THR A 262 11.58 15.33 21.82
N TYR A 263 11.08 14.26 21.21
CA TYR A 263 10.34 14.38 19.96
C TYR A 263 8.92 14.92 20.17
N ILE A 264 8.14 14.36 21.09
CA ILE A 264 6.77 14.78 21.39
C ILE A 264 6.68 16.26 21.81
N PRO A 265 7.59 16.80 22.65
CA PRO A 265 7.60 18.23 22.94
C PRO A 265 7.81 19.14 21.73
N ALA A 266 8.51 18.66 20.69
CA ALA A 266 8.77 19.39 19.45
C ALA A 266 7.67 19.21 18.38
N CYS A 267 6.79 18.21 18.54
CA CYS A 267 5.74 17.92 17.59
C CYS A 267 4.72 19.06 17.44
N ARG A 268 4.20 19.22 16.22
CA ARG A 268 3.21 20.26 15.89
C ARG A 268 1.83 19.98 16.49
N THR A 269 1.03 21.01 16.65
CA THR A 269 -0.36 20.92 17.13
C THR A 269 -1.37 20.90 15.97
N GLN A 270 -1.03 21.51 14.84
CA GLN A 270 -1.88 21.55 13.65
C GLN A 270 -1.94 20.17 12.98
N PRO A 271 -3.13 19.67 12.61
CA PRO A 271 -3.25 18.36 11.97
C PRO A 271 -2.76 18.32 10.52
N GLY A 272 -3.01 19.38 9.73
CA GLY A 272 -2.72 19.41 8.31
C GLY A 272 -1.23 19.43 7.98
N ILE A 273 -0.82 18.72 6.91
CA ILE A 273 0.58 18.69 6.45
C ILE A 273 1.04 20.07 5.93
N SER A 274 0.11 20.89 5.45
CA SER A 274 0.40 22.28 5.03
C SER A 274 1.02 23.16 6.12
N SER A 275 1.05 22.71 7.37
CA SER A 275 1.64 23.44 8.49
C SER A 275 3.15 23.25 8.67
N ILE A 276 3.79 22.31 7.94
CA ILE A 276 5.25 22.17 7.91
C ILE A 276 5.87 23.03 6.81
N PRO A 277 7.19 23.28 6.83
CA PRO A 277 7.87 23.96 5.74
C PRO A 277 7.60 23.29 4.39
N ASP A 278 7.26 24.09 3.36
CA ASP A 278 6.82 23.62 2.02
C ASP A 278 5.64 22.63 2.03
N GLY A 279 4.90 22.54 3.13
CA GLY A 279 3.84 21.54 3.33
C GLY A 279 2.70 21.60 2.31
N ALA A 280 2.37 22.79 1.77
CA ALA A 280 1.37 22.93 0.71
C ALA A 280 1.86 22.28 -0.60
N LYS A 281 3.10 22.54 -1.02
CA LYS A 281 3.72 21.93 -2.20
C LYS A 281 3.88 20.42 -2.01
N TYR A 282 4.26 20.01 -0.80
CA TYR A 282 4.35 18.60 -0.45
C TYR A 282 3.01 17.89 -0.59
N TYR A 283 1.91 18.52 -0.16
CA TYR A 283 0.58 17.93 -0.33
C TYR A 283 0.17 17.84 -1.81
N GLU A 284 0.46 18.84 -2.62
CA GLU A 284 0.24 18.80 -4.08
C GLU A 284 1.04 17.67 -4.75
N PHE A 285 2.30 17.49 -4.35
CA PHE A 285 3.12 16.37 -4.79
C PHE A 285 2.51 15.03 -4.40
N LEU A 286 2.08 14.87 -3.13
CA LEU A 286 1.46 13.64 -2.64
C LEU A 286 0.13 13.31 -3.37
N ILE A 287 -0.68 14.32 -3.68
CA ILE A 287 -1.91 14.13 -4.49
C ILE A 287 -1.53 13.54 -5.85
N ARG A 288 -0.61 14.16 -6.58
CA ARG A 288 -0.19 13.71 -7.91
C ARG A 288 0.38 12.29 -7.87
N ARG A 289 1.32 12.03 -6.97
CA ARG A 289 1.96 10.71 -6.78
C ARG A 289 0.95 9.63 -6.44
N THR A 290 0.00 9.90 -5.53
CA THR A 290 -0.93 8.91 -5.03
C THR A 290 -2.10 8.66 -5.98
N THR A 291 -2.65 9.72 -6.57
CA THR A 291 -3.80 9.61 -7.49
C THR A 291 -3.38 9.33 -8.92
N THR A 292 -2.12 9.57 -9.27
CA THR A 292 -1.60 9.53 -10.65
C THR A 292 -2.42 10.39 -11.62
N THR A 293 -2.90 11.54 -11.14
CA THR A 293 -3.70 12.52 -11.90
C THR A 293 -3.18 13.93 -11.66
N ASP A 294 -3.56 14.87 -12.55
CA ASP A 294 -3.27 16.30 -12.39
C ASP A 294 -4.38 17.06 -11.63
N LEU A 295 -5.24 16.34 -10.91
CA LEU A 295 -6.31 16.95 -10.13
C LEU A 295 -5.75 17.72 -8.93
N THR A 296 -6.22 18.96 -8.76
CA THR A 296 -5.88 19.77 -7.60
C THR A 296 -6.67 19.36 -6.35
N ALA A 297 -6.19 19.73 -5.16
CA ALA A 297 -6.92 19.52 -3.91
C ALA A 297 -8.35 20.10 -3.97
N ALA A 298 -8.53 21.28 -4.57
CA ALA A 298 -9.84 21.91 -4.71
C ALA A 298 -10.79 21.11 -5.62
N GLN A 299 -10.28 20.56 -6.73
CA GLN A 299 -11.08 19.72 -7.63
C GLN A 299 -11.47 18.40 -6.94
N LEU A 300 -10.54 17.76 -6.24
CA LEU A 300 -10.82 16.52 -5.48
C LEU A 300 -11.83 16.77 -4.36
N HIS A 301 -11.73 17.91 -3.66
CA HIS A 301 -12.70 18.30 -2.65
C HIS A 301 -14.11 18.43 -3.26
N GLN A 302 -14.25 19.13 -4.39
CA GLN A 302 -15.54 19.29 -5.06
C GLN A 302 -16.09 17.95 -5.55
N ILE A 303 -15.25 17.10 -6.16
CA ILE A 303 -15.64 15.73 -6.54
C ILE A 303 -16.16 14.97 -5.31
N GLY A 304 -15.49 15.10 -4.17
CA GLY A 304 -15.94 14.48 -2.92
C GLY A 304 -17.32 14.95 -2.48
N LEU A 305 -17.58 16.25 -2.53
CA LEU A 305 -18.90 16.83 -2.20
C LEU A 305 -20.00 16.31 -3.15
N ASP A 306 -19.72 16.28 -4.45
CA ASP A 306 -20.67 15.83 -5.47
C ASP A 306 -20.99 14.32 -5.31
N GLU A 307 -19.98 13.50 -5.02
CA GLU A 307 -20.14 12.07 -4.78
C GLU A 307 -20.90 11.77 -3.48
N VAL A 308 -20.65 12.51 -2.39
CA VAL A 308 -21.43 12.40 -1.15
C VAL A 308 -22.90 12.69 -1.42
N GLN A 309 -23.19 13.76 -2.17
CA GLN A 309 -24.57 14.10 -2.54
C GLN A 309 -25.23 13.01 -3.40
N ARG A 310 -24.50 12.45 -4.35
CA ARG A 310 -24.97 11.34 -5.19
C ARG A 310 -25.32 10.10 -4.35
N ASP A 311 -24.40 9.69 -3.47
CA ASP A 311 -24.60 8.51 -2.64
C ASP A 311 -25.77 8.70 -1.66
N GLU A 312 -25.91 9.88 -1.06
CA GLU A 312 -27.06 10.21 -0.21
C GLU A 312 -28.38 10.16 -0.98
N ALA A 313 -28.41 10.59 -2.24
CA ALA A 313 -29.61 10.47 -3.07
C ALA A 313 -29.98 9.00 -3.34
N GLU A 314 -29.01 8.14 -3.65
CA GLU A 314 -29.24 6.70 -3.80
C GLU A 314 -29.69 6.05 -2.48
N MET A 315 -29.07 6.39 -1.35
CA MET A 315 -29.46 5.92 -0.02
C MET A 315 -30.89 6.35 0.34
N LEU A 316 -31.29 7.56 -0.04
CA LEU A 316 -32.65 8.05 0.22
C LEU A 316 -33.70 7.20 -0.50
N VAL A 317 -33.42 6.76 -1.73
CA VAL A 317 -34.31 5.83 -2.46
C VAL A 317 -34.46 4.51 -1.68
N ILE A 318 -33.38 3.98 -1.11
CA ILE A 318 -33.44 2.78 -0.27
C ILE A 318 -34.22 3.05 1.03
N ALA A 319 -33.98 4.20 1.69
CA ALA A 319 -34.69 4.59 2.89
C ALA A 319 -36.22 4.61 2.65
N GLN A 320 -36.67 5.25 1.56
CA GLN A 320 -38.07 5.32 1.18
C GLN A 320 -38.67 3.94 0.88
N LYS A 321 -37.91 3.08 0.19
CA LYS A 321 -38.30 1.69 -0.09
C LYS A 321 -38.45 0.86 1.19
N LEU A 322 -37.69 1.15 2.22
CA LEU A 322 -37.77 0.53 3.55
C LEU A 322 -38.83 1.19 4.46
N GLY A 323 -39.51 2.24 4.01
CA GLY A 323 -40.53 2.94 4.76
C GLY A 323 -40.04 4.05 5.71
N PHE A 324 -38.76 4.44 5.60
CA PHE A 324 -38.22 5.58 6.37
C PHE A 324 -38.55 6.91 5.68
N LYS A 325 -38.79 7.93 6.49
CA LYS A 325 -39.14 9.29 5.98
C LYS A 325 -37.92 10.01 5.38
N ASP A 326 -36.72 9.76 5.89
CA ASP A 326 -35.47 10.42 5.54
C ASP A 326 -34.25 9.56 5.89
N LEU A 327 -33.07 9.99 5.46
CA LEU A 327 -31.81 9.30 5.73
C LEU A 327 -31.47 9.29 7.23
N ALA A 328 -31.79 10.34 7.96
CA ALA A 328 -31.52 10.40 9.39
C ALA A 328 -32.27 9.30 10.15
N ALA A 329 -33.52 9.03 9.76
CA ALA A 329 -34.33 7.95 10.32
C ALA A 329 -33.74 6.56 9.98
N LEU A 330 -33.30 6.35 8.73
CA LEU A 330 -32.62 5.10 8.34
C LEU A 330 -31.31 4.92 9.12
N ARG A 331 -30.42 5.92 9.12
CA ARG A 331 -29.14 5.90 9.87
C ARG A 331 -29.36 5.59 11.34
N ALA A 332 -30.31 6.25 11.99
CA ALA A 332 -30.66 5.97 13.39
C ALA A 332 -31.18 4.54 13.61
N SER A 333 -31.88 3.95 12.64
CA SER A 333 -32.43 2.59 12.74
C SER A 333 -31.39 1.50 12.60
N VAL A 334 -30.28 1.76 11.91
CA VAL A 334 -29.21 0.77 11.67
C VAL A 334 -28.05 0.91 12.66
N LYS A 335 -27.84 2.11 13.19
CA LYS A 335 -26.76 2.42 14.14
C LYS A 335 -26.94 1.59 15.42
N ASP A 336 -25.89 0.85 15.77
CA ASP A 336 -25.84 0.00 16.98
C ASP A 336 -27.03 -0.98 17.14
N ASN A 337 -27.68 -1.33 16.02
CA ASN A 337 -28.85 -2.18 16.04
C ASN A 337 -28.44 -3.67 16.06
N PRO A 338 -28.78 -4.43 17.12
CA PRO A 338 -28.42 -5.86 17.25
C PRO A 338 -28.92 -6.74 16.12
N LYS A 339 -29.94 -6.33 15.37
CA LYS A 339 -30.44 -7.06 14.19
C LYS A 339 -29.33 -7.24 13.13
N PHE A 340 -28.43 -6.27 13.04
CA PHE A 340 -27.34 -6.28 12.08
C PHE A 340 -25.99 -6.71 12.68
N ALA A 341 -25.98 -7.14 13.95
CA ALA A 341 -24.81 -7.72 14.56
C ALA A 341 -24.74 -9.23 14.33
N PRO A 342 -23.56 -9.82 14.11
CA PRO A 342 -23.42 -11.26 14.02
C PRO A 342 -23.69 -11.93 15.37
N ALA A 343 -24.29 -13.12 15.34
CA ALA A 343 -24.61 -13.87 16.55
C ALA A 343 -23.37 -14.38 17.31
N SER A 344 -22.24 -14.55 16.60
CA SER A 344 -20.97 -15.02 17.16
C SER A 344 -19.80 -14.62 16.24
N PRO A 345 -18.54 -14.74 16.72
CA PRO A 345 -17.36 -14.60 15.87
C PRO A 345 -17.38 -15.55 14.66
N ASP A 346 -17.80 -16.81 14.86
CA ASP A 346 -17.90 -17.79 13.77
C ASP A 346 -18.98 -17.40 12.75
N ALA A 347 -20.07 -16.79 13.18
CA ALA A 347 -21.11 -16.28 12.29
C ALA A 347 -20.60 -15.14 11.40
N LEU A 348 -19.78 -14.24 11.95
CA LEU A 348 -19.13 -13.18 11.17
C LEU A 348 -18.18 -13.77 10.12
N LEU A 349 -17.30 -14.68 10.53
CA LEU A 349 -16.37 -15.35 9.62
C LEU A 349 -17.11 -16.12 8.52
N ALA A 350 -18.18 -16.81 8.87
CA ALA A 350 -19.02 -17.54 7.92
C ALA A 350 -19.70 -16.60 6.91
N ALA A 351 -20.15 -15.42 7.33
CA ALA A 351 -20.75 -14.43 6.42
C ALA A 351 -19.76 -14.01 5.33
N TYR A 352 -18.53 -13.65 5.69
CA TYR A 352 -17.47 -13.32 4.71
C TYR A 352 -17.17 -14.49 3.76
N LYS A 353 -17.04 -15.71 4.29
CA LYS A 353 -16.81 -16.93 3.47
C LYS A 353 -17.94 -17.15 2.47
N ASN A 354 -19.19 -17.00 2.90
CA ASN A 354 -20.36 -17.21 2.05
C ASN A 354 -20.40 -16.20 0.89
N TYR A 355 -20.20 -14.91 1.17
CA TYR A 355 -20.17 -13.88 0.12
C TYR A 355 -19.00 -14.09 -0.85
N ALA A 356 -17.81 -14.35 -0.35
CA ALA A 356 -16.66 -14.66 -1.20
C ALA A 356 -16.90 -15.88 -2.09
N THR A 357 -17.45 -16.99 -1.54
CA THR A 357 -17.76 -18.20 -2.29
C THR A 357 -18.84 -17.94 -3.35
N ALA A 358 -19.90 -17.20 -3.01
CA ALA A 358 -20.96 -16.87 -3.95
C ALA A 358 -20.43 -16.03 -5.12
N MET A 359 -19.54 -15.06 -4.86
CA MET A 359 -18.92 -14.24 -5.88
C MET A 359 -17.94 -15.05 -6.74
N GLN A 360 -17.15 -15.97 -6.17
CA GLN A 360 -16.27 -16.86 -6.94
C GLN A 360 -17.01 -17.59 -8.04
N ALA A 361 -18.23 -18.07 -7.78
CA ALA A 361 -19.06 -18.74 -8.78
C ALA A 361 -19.48 -17.81 -9.94
N LYS A 362 -19.45 -16.50 -9.77
CA LYS A 362 -19.79 -15.51 -10.80
C LYS A 362 -18.60 -15.02 -11.62
N LEU A 363 -17.37 -15.21 -11.14
CA LEU A 363 -16.17 -14.68 -11.81
C LEU A 363 -16.05 -15.05 -13.30
N PRO A 364 -16.37 -16.29 -13.76
CA PRO A 364 -16.30 -16.63 -15.19
C PRO A 364 -17.23 -15.82 -16.09
N SER A 365 -18.28 -15.19 -15.53
CA SER A 365 -19.17 -14.29 -16.29
C SER A 365 -18.63 -12.86 -16.37
N LEU A 366 -17.66 -12.50 -15.54
CA LEU A 366 -17.09 -11.17 -15.44
C LEU A 366 -15.68 -11.08 -16.01
N PHE A 367 -14.92 -12.18 -16.05
CA PHE A 367 -13.50 -12.21 -16.39
C PHE A 367 -13.19 -13.32 -17.39
N GLY A 368 -12.30 -13.04 -18.34
CA GLY A 368 -11.76 -14.04 -19.26
C GLY A 368 -10.60 -14.82 -18.63
N ARG A 369 -9.87 -14.21 -17.69
CA ARG A 369 -8.76 -14.80 -16.94
C ARG A 369 -9.03 -14.78 -15.45
N LEU A 370 -8.69 -15.89 -14.77
CA LEU A 370 -8.82 -16.02 -13.31
C LEU A 370 -7.46 -16.37 -12.70
N PRO A 371 -7.18 -15.94 -11.46
CA PRO A 371 -5.91 -16.23 -10.80
C PRO A 371 -5.75 -17.73 -10.50
N LYS A 372 -4.51 -18.20 -10.56
CA LYS A 372 -4.11 -19.56 -10.18
C LYS A 372 -3.82 -19.66 -8.67
N LEU A 373 -3.43 -18.53 -8.06
CA LEU A 373 -3.08 -18.48 -6.64
C LEU A 373 -4.31 -18.76 -5.77
N PRO A 374 -4.21 -19.68 -4.79
CA PRO A 374 -5.33 -19.98 -3.88
C PRO A 374 -5.72 -18.76 -3.04
N PHE A 375 -7.01 -18.72 -2.68
CA PHE A 375 -7.62 -17.69 -1.84
C PHE A 375 -8.27 -18.31 -0.59
N GLU A 376 -8.02 -17.69 0.57
CA GLU A 376 -8.56 -18.12 1.85
C GLU A 376 -9.21 -16.96 2.60
N VAL A 377 -10.33 -17.25 3.30
CA VAL A 377 -10.92 -16.32 4.29
C VAL A 377 -10.67 -16.90 5.68
N VAL A 378 -9.91 -16.16 6.50
CA VAL A 378 -9.41 -16.64 7.78
C VAL A 378 -9.67 -15.63 8.90
N ALA A 379 -9.61 -16.09 10.16
CA ALA A 379 -9.57 -15.20 11.30
C ALA A 379 -8.23 -14.44 11.35
N MET A 380 -8.28 -13.15 11.68
CA MET A 380 -7.09 -12.36 11.96
C MET A 380 -6.41 -12.89 13.24
N PRO A 381 -5.07 -12.97 13.29
CA PRO A 381 -4.37 -13.34 14.51
C PRO A 381 -4.72 -12.40 15.69
N ASP A 382 -4.91 -12.96 16.89
CA ASP A 382 -5.38 -12.23 18.08
C ASP A 382 -4.52 -11.00 18.43
N TYR A 383 -3.20 -11.09 18.26
CA TYR A 383 -2.28 -10.00 18.56
C TYR A 383 -2.43 -8.78 17.62
N LEU A 384 -2.97 -8.99 16.40
CA LEU A 384 -3.31 -7.92 15.45
C LEU A 384 -4.75 -7.43 15.64
N ALA A 385 -5.64 -8.30 16.12
CA ALA A 385 -7.06 -8.05 16.16
C ALA A 385 -7.46 -6.89 17.09
N ALA A 386 -6.72 -6.66 18.18
CA ALA A 386 -7.05 -5.63 19.17
C ALA A 386 -7.06 -4.20 18.59
N ASN A 387 -6.14 -3.90 17.67
CA ASN A 387 -5.97 -2.58 17.06
C ASN A 387 -6.06 -2.61 15.53
N GLY A 388 -6.37 -3.78 14.94
CA GLY A 388 -6.45 -3.98 13.50
C GLY A 388 -7.78 -3.50 12.90
N PRO A 389 -7.84 -3.32 11.57
CA PRO A 389 -9.05 -3.01 10.83
C PRO A 389 -10.09 -4.12 10.96
N ALA A 390 -11.30 -3.90 10.47
CA ALA A 390 -12.37 -4.91 10.46
C ALA A 390 -12.02 -6.13 9.59
N ALA A 391 -11.36 -5.88 8.46
CA ALA A 391 -10.85 -6.87 7.54
C ALA A 391 -9.67 -6.27 6.75
N TYR A 392 -8.78 -7.12 6.24
CA TYR A 392 -7.74 -6.73 5.29
C TYR A 392 -7.32 -7.92 4.42
N TYR A 393 -6.88 -7.62 3.21
CA TYR A 393 -6.27 -8.61 2.34
C TYR A 393 -4.75 -8.67 2.57
N MET A 394 -4.21 -9.87 2.59
CA MET A 394 -2.78 -10.15 2.59
C MET A 394 -2.42 -10.86 1.31
N ASP A 395 -1.46 -10.32 0.59
CA ASP A 395 -0.98 -10.87 -0.67
C ASP A 395 -0.45 -12.29 -0.48
N GLY A 396 -0.79 -13.13 -1.44
CA GLY A 396 -0.16 -14.43 -1.54
C GLY A 396 1.27 -14.31 -2.05
N ALA A 397 2.04 -15.37 -1.90
CA ALA A 397 3.39 -15.49 -2.45
C ALA A 397 3.61 -16.92 -2.91
N ALA A 398 3.61 -17.15 -4.22
CA ALA A 398 3.77 -18.49 -4.80
C ALA A 398 5.09 -19.13 -4.38
N ALA A 399 6.19 -18.36 -4.35
CA ALA A 399 7.50 -18.84 -3.91
C ALA A 399 7.54 -19.33 -2.45
N LEU A 400 6.64 -18.83 -1.61
CA LEU A 400 6.48 -19.24 -0.21
C LEU A 400 5.33 -20.24 -0.01
N SER A 401 4.66 -20.68 -1.08
CA SER A 401 3.42 -21.49 -1.02
C SER A 401 2.34 -20.85 -0.12
N ARG A 402 2.32 -19.51 -0.05
CA ARG A 402 1.37 -18.74 0.76
C ARG A 402 0.19 -18.33 -0.10
N PRO A 403 -1.06 -18.74 0.25
CA PRO A 403 -2.27 -18.26 -0.44
C PRO A 403 -2.51 -16.77 -0.16
N GLY A 404 -3.28 -16.12 -1.04
CA GLY A 404 -3.89 -14.83 -0.71
C GLY A 404 -4.92 -14.98 0.39
N ARG A 405 -4.94 -14.06 1.36
CA ARG A 405 -5.79 -14.19 2.56
C ARG A 405 -6.61 -12.96 2.83
N LEU A 406 -7.91 -13.13 2.92
CA LEU A 406 -8.81 -12.17 3.55
C LEU A 406 -8.87 -12.48 5.06
N SER A 407 -8.27 -11.62 5.86
CA SER A 407 -8.18 -11.75 7.31
C SER A 407 -9.28 -10.95 7.99
N ILE A 408 -10.14 -11.62 8.75
CA ILE A 408 -11.30 -11.04 9.43
C ILE A 408 -11.01 -10.84 10.91
N ASN A 409 -11.17 -9.61 11.37
CA ASN A 409 -11.03 -9.28 12.79
C ASN A 409 -12.24 -9.75 13.58
N LEU A 410 -12.06 -10.80 14.35
CA LEU A 410 -13.11 -11.40 15.19
C LEU A 410 -13.16 -10.80 16.61
N SER A 411 -12.24 -9.87 16.96
CA SER A 411 -12.34 -9.16 18.22
C SER A 411 -13.62 -8.32 18.26
N LYS A 412 -14.36 -8.38 19.36
CA LYS A 412 -15.65 -7.69 19.49
C LYS A 412 -16.63 -7.95 18.34
N ALA A 413 -16.59 -9.15 17.75
CA ALA A 413 -17.37 -9.49 16.55
C ALA A 413 -18.86 -9.16 16.72
N THR A 414 -19.44 -9.49 17.88
CA THR A 414 -20.88 -9.27 18.17
C THR A 414 -21.30 -7.80 18.29
N THR A 415 -20.36 -6.86 18.25
CA THR A 415 -20.65 -5.41 18.20
C THR A 415 -20.40 -4.82 16.81
N ARG A 416 -19.96 -5.61 15.83
CA ARG A 416 -19.75 -5.18 14.45
C ARG A 416 -21.03 -5.25 13.66
N SER A 417 -21.15 -4.42 12.61
CA SER A 417 -22.28 -4.46 11.69
C SER A 417 -22.04 -5.48 10.57
N LEU A 418 -23.09 -6.24 10.21
CA LEU A 418 -23.11 -7.10 9.02
C LEU A 418 -23.41 -6.33 7.72
N LEU A 419 -23.86 -5.08 7.80
CA LEU A 419 -24.26 -4.29 6.64
C LEU A 419 -23.17 -4.15 5.56
N PRO A 420 -21.90 -3.81 5.90
CA PRO A 420 -20.85 -3.66 4.90
C PRO A 420 -20.18 -4.98 4.50
N VAL A 421 -20.52 -6.12 5.14
CA VAL A 421 -19.75 -7.37 5.00
C VAL A 421 -19.74 -7.90 3.57
N GLU A 422 -20.87 -7.82 2.85
CA GLU A 422 -20.96 -8.25 1.46
C GLU A 422 -20.03 -7.44 0.57
N ALA A 423 -20.08 -6.12 0.63
CA ALA A 423 -19.22 -5.23 -0.13
C ALA A 423 -17.74 -5.38 0.24
N THR A 424 -17.44 -5.47 1.54
CA THR A 424 -16.06 -5.67 2.03
C THR A 424 -15.48 -7.02 1.58
N ALA A 425 -16.28 -8.08 1.53
CA ALA A 425 -15.83 -9.39 1.01
C ALA A 425 -15.43 -9.30 -0.47
N TYR A 426 -16.12 -8.48 -1.26
CA TYR A 426 -15.79 -8.25 -2.67
C TYR A 426 -14.58 -7.33 -2.84
N HIS A 427 -14.42 -6.34 -2.00
CA HIS A 427 -13.28 -5.43 -1.97
C HIS A 427 -11.97 -6.16 -1.67
N GLU A 428 -11.92 -6.81 -0.51
CA GLU A 428 -10.70 -7.46 0.00
C GLU A 428 -10.42 -8.79 -0.68
N GLY A 429 -11.48 -9.50 -1.08
CA GLY A 429 -11.38 -10.82 -1.70
C GLY A 429 -11.49 -10.78 -3.21
N VAL A 430 -12.54 -11.42 -3.71
CA VAL A 430 -12.86 -11.49 -5.13
C VAL A 430 -14.16 -10.75 -5.43
N PRO A 431 -14.19 -9.97 -6.52
CA PRO A 431 -13.16 -9.76 -7.55
C PRO A 431 -12.18 -8.62 -7.26
N GLY A 432 -12.06 -8.15 -6.00
CA GLY A 432 -11.22 -7.04 -5.57
C GLY A 432 -9.73 -7.37 -5.50
N HIS A 433 -9.11 -7.08 -4.35
CA HIS A 433 -7.66 -7.18 -4.17
C HIS A 433 -7.08 -8.53 -4.54
N HIS A 434 -7.69 -9.65 -4.07
CA HIS A 434 -7.13 -10.97 -4.38
C HIS A 434 -7.02 -11.22 -5.89
N LEU A 435 -8.09 -10.96 -6.65
CA LEU A 435 -8.09 -11.22 -8.08
C LEU A 435 -7.09 -10.32 -8.81
N GLN A 436 -7.11 -9.02 -8.54
CA GLN A 436 -6.26 -8.06 -9.23
C GLN A 436 -4.76 -8.28 -8.93
N ILE A 437 -4.40 -8.41 -7.65
CA ILE A 437 -3.00 -8.55 -7.23
C ILE A 437 -2.44 -9.89 -7.69
N SER A 438 -3.21 -10.98 -7.54
CA SER A 438 -2.76 -12.30 -7.98
C SER A 438 -2.52 -12.35 -9.49
N LEU A 439 -3.42 -11.78 -10.31
CA LEU A 439 -3.21 -11.68 -11.76
C LEU A 439 -2.00 -10.82 -12.11
N GLY A 440 -1.73 -9.75 -11.36
CA GLY A 440 -0.52 -8.95 -11.49
C GLY A 440 0.75 -9.77 -11.24
N GLN A 441 0.79 -10.53 -10.15
CA GLN A 441 1.93 -11.40 -9.81
C GLN A 441 2.13 -12.56 -10.80
N GLU A 442 1.07 -13.03 -11.45
CA GLU A 442 1.08 -14.12 -12.44
C GLU A 442 1.43 -13.67 -13.87
N GLN A 443 1.81 -12.41 -14.07
CA GLN A 443 2.25 -11.91 -15.38
C GLN A 443 3.56 -12.57 -15.83
N GLU A 444 3.59 -13.19 -17.04
CA GLU A 444 4.76 -13.88 -17.54
C GLU A 444 5.63 -13.03 -18.50
N ASN A 445 5.00 -12.06 -19.17
CA ASN A 445 5.63 -11.29 -20.25
C ASN A 445 5.92 -9.83 -19.86
N VAL A 446 6.16 -9.58 -18.56
CA VAL A 446 6.53 -8.27 -18.01
C VAL A 446 7.82 -8.37 -17.22
N PRO A 447 8.59 -7.29 -17.08
CA PRO A 447 9.72 -7.24 -16.15
C PRO A 447 9.28 -7.57 -14.73
N GLU A 448 10.17 -8.18 -13.92
CA GLU A 448 9.85 -8.62 -12.56
C GLU A 448 9.26 -7.51 -11.69
N PHE A 449 9.79 -6.28 -11.73
CA PHE A 449 9.26 -5.18 -10.92
C PHE A 449 7.77 -4.93 -11.18
N ARG A 450 7.29 -5.11 -12.42
CA ARG A 450 5.88 -4.90 -12.80
C ARG A 450 4.90 -5.85 -12.11
N ARG A 451 5.36 -7.01 -11.69
CA ARG A 451 4.53 -7.99 -10.97
C ARG A 451 4.18 -7.55 -9.56
N TYR A 452 5.00 -6.67 -8.98
CA TYR A 452 4.90 -6.18 -7.62
C TYR A 452 4.67 -4.68 -7.54
N GLU A 453 4.45 -4.06 -8.69
CA GLU A 453 4.12 -2.64 -8.79
C GLU A 453 2.74 -2.38 -8.19
N SER A 454 2.62 -1.27 -7.46
CA SER A 454 1.38 -0.91 -6.77
C SER A 454 1.12 0.59 -6.86
N TYR A 455 0.17 0.98 -7.69
CA TYR A 455 -0.37 2.33 -7.72
C TYR A 455 -1.65 2.36 -6.90
N THR A 456 -1.65 3.07 -5.77
CA THR A 456 -2.76 3.07 -4.81
C THR A 456 -4.09 3.38 -5.48
N ALA A 457 -4.14 4.38 -6.38
CA ALA A 457 -5.36 4.72 -7.10
C ALA A 457 -5.87 3.61 -8.02
N PHE A 458 -4.98 2.80 -8.59
CA PHE A 458 -5.37 1.63 -9.36
C PHE A 458 -5.90 0.50 -8.47
N VAL A 459 -5.12 0.12 -7.45
CA VAL A 459 -5.41 -1.03 -6.60
C VAL A 459 -6.68 -0.81 -5.78
N GLU A 460 -6.79 0.32 -5.12
CA GLU A 460 -7.96 0.68 -4.30
C GLU A 460 -9.16 1.09 -5.17
N GLY A 461 -8.90 1.77 -6.28
CA GLY A 461 -9.96 2.12 -7.24
C GLY A 461 -10.59 0.88 -7.85
N TRP A 462 -9.79 -0.14 -8.19
CA TRP A 462 -10.29 -1.44 -8.63
C TRP A 462 -11.10 -2.15 -7.55
N ALA A 463 -10.59 -2.22 -6.32
CA ALA A 463 -11.30 -2.89 -5.23
C ALA A 463 -12.63 -2.22 -4.92
N LEU A 464 -12.70 -0.89 -4.97
CA LEU A 464 -13.94 -0.14 -4.80
C LEU A 464 -14.91 -0.32 -5.99
N TYR A 465 -14.38 -0.41 -7.22
CA TYR A 465 -15.16 -0.78 -8.39
C TYR A 465 -15.71 -2.21 -8.27
N ALA A 466 -14.93 -3.14 -7.72
CA ALA A 466 -15.31 -4.54 -7.49
C ALA A 466 -16.51 -4.66 -6.54
N GLU A 467 -16.63 -3.82 -5.52
CA GLU A 467 -17.81 -3.76 -4.65
C GLU A 467 -19.09 -3.57 -5.47
N ARG A 468 -19.07 -2.67 -6.46
CA ARG A 468 -20.22 -2.40 -7.31
C ARG A 468 -20.56 -3.55 -8.27
N LEU A 469 -19.57 -4.36 -8.69
CA LEU A 469 -19.81 -5.48 -9.61
C LEU A 469 -20.81 -6.51 -9.05
N GLY A 470 -21.00 -6.57 -7.74
CA GLY A 470 -22.04 -7.36 -7.12
C GLY A 470 -23.45 -7.05 -7.69
N LYS A 471 -23.74 -5.79 -8.01
CA LYS A 471 -25.02 -5.41 -8.65
C LYS A 471 -25.14 -5.98 -10.06
N ASP A 472 -24.07 -5.97 -10.83
CA ASP A 472 -24.04 -6.46 -12.22
C ASP A 472 -24.33 -7.97 -12.32
N VAL A 473 -24.04 -8.74 -11.27
CA VAL A 473 -24.30 -10.20 -11.19
C VAL A 473 -25.49 -10.59 -10.33
N GLY A 474 -26.30 -9.59 -9.90
CA GLY A 474 -27.56 -9.80 -9.21
C GLY A 474 -27.44 -10.03 -7.70
N PHE A 475 -26.37 -9.56 -7.07
CA PHE A 475 -26.23 -9.46 -5.62
C PHE A 475 -26.84 -8.16 -5.05
N TYR A 476 -26.72 -7.94 -3.75
CA TYR A 476 -27.35 -6.81 -3.04
C TYR A 476 -28.88 -6.78 -3.18
N GLN A 477 -29.52 -7.97 -3.12
CA GLN A 477 -30.99 -8.06 -3.24
C GLN A 477 -31.71 -7.59 -1.98
N ASP A 478 -31.08 -7.71 -0.80
CA ASP A 478 -31.56 -7.10 0.43
C ASP A 478 -31.27 -5.59 0.41
N PRO A 479 -32.28 -4.72 0.55
CA PRO A 479 -32.07 -3.29 0.60
C PRO A 479 -31.08 -2.83 1.69
N TYR A 480 -30.99 -3.56 2.81
CA TYR A 480 -30.01 -3.25 3.84
C TYR A 480 -28.58 -3.61 3.41
N SER A 481 -28.37 -4.67 2.63
CA SER A 481 -27.07 -5.00 2.06
C SER A 481 -26.66 -3.96 1.01
N ASP A 482 -27.57 -3.50 0.15
CA ASP A 482 -27.29 -2.41 -0.82
C ASP A 482 -27.03 -1.07 -0.11
N TYR A 483 -27.70 -0.81 1.02
CA TYR A 483 -27.37 0.33 1.88
C TYR A 483 -25.93 0.18 2.45
N GLY A 484 -25.54 -1.01 2.92
CA GLY A 484 -24.18 -1.27 3.40
C GLY A 484 -23.11 -1.06 2.33
N ARG A 485 -23.39 -1.40 1.06
CA ARG A 485 -22.53 -1.06 -0.08
C ARG A 485 -22.37 0.45 -0.24
N LEU A 486 -23.49 1.19 -0.19
CA LEU A 486 -23.45 2.65 -0.27
C LEU A 486 -22.76 3.29 0.94
N GLU A 487 -22.84 2.72 2.14
CA GLU A 487 -22.03 3.17 3.29
C GLU A 487 -20.54 3.05 3.03
N ASN A 488 -20.10 1.97 2.35
CA ASN A 488 -18.71 1.85 1.91
C ASN A 488 -18.35 2.86 0.82
N ASP A 489 -19.26 3.13 -0.11
CA ASP A 489 -19.03 4.06 -1.23
C ASP A 489 -18.94 5.51 -0.74
N ILE A 490 -19.94 5.96 0.06
CA ILE A 490 -19.95 7.31 0.64
C ILE A 490 -18.77 7.55 1.58
N TRP A 491 -18.34 6.54 2.32
CA TRP A 491 -17.13 6.65 3.14
C TRP A 491 -15.93 7.09 2.32
N ARG A 492 -15.75 6.49 1.11
CA ARG A 492 -14.65 6.84 0.22
C ARG A 492 -14.84 8.19 -0.45
N ALA A 493 -16.09 8.64 -0.65
CA ALA A 493 -16.39 10.01 -1.06
C ALA A 493 -16.06 11.04 0.05
N ILE A 494 -16.43 10.74 1.30
CA ILE A 494 -16.10 11.56 2.48
C ILE A 494 -14.56 11.74 2.60
N ARG A 495 -13.76 10.71 2.28
CA ARG A 495 -12.29 10.80 2.31
C ARG A 495 -11.77 11.93 1.43
N LEU A 496 -12.33 12.13 0.22
CA LEU A 496 -11.93 13.21 -0.66
C LEU A 496 -12.14 14.59 -0.01
N VAL A 497 -13.24 14.73 0.75
CA VAL A 497 -13.59 16.00 1.41
C VAL A 497 -12.72 16.24 2.63
N VAL A 498 -12.59 15.26 3.51
CA VAL A 498 -11.92 15.48 4.81
C VAL A 498 -10.39 15.52 4.68
N ASP A 499 -9.78 14.74 3.78
CA ASP A 499 -8.34 14.76 3.54
C ASP A 499 -7.92 16.11 2.93
N THR A 500 -8.60 16.56 1.88
CA THR A 500 -8.36 17.89 1.30
C THR A 500 -8.72 19.02 2.27
N GLY A 501 -9.77 18.82 3.07
CA GLY A 501 -10.17 19.76 4.12
C GLY A 501 -9.06 20.01 5.12
N VAL A 502 -8.46 18.97 5.69
CA VAL A 502 -7.43 19.11 6.72
C VAL A 502 -6.08 19.55 6.14
N HIS A 503 -5.68 19.04 4.97
CA HIS A 503 -4.34 19.28 4.42
C HIS A 503 -4.23 20.52 3.53
N SER A 504 -5.35 21.00 2.96
CA SER A 504 -5.38 22.17 2.08
C SER A 504 -6.22 23.33 2.61
N GLN A 505 -7.34 23.05 3.30
CA GLN A 505 -8.26 24.08 3.78
C GLN A 505 -8.17 24.35 5.30
N HIS A 506 -7.14 23.80 5.96
CA HIS A 506 -6.87 23.99 7.40
C HIS A 506 -8.00 23.56 8.34
N TRP A 507 -8.76 22.53 7.96
CA TRP A 507 -9.76 21.97 8.85
C TRP A 507 -9.12 21.44 10.12
N THR A 508 -9.86 21.60 11.21
CA THR A 508 -9.52 20.93 12.45
C THR A 508 -9.89 19.45 12.38
N ARG A 509 -9.27 18.65 13.24
CA ARG A 509 -9.65 17.23 13.40
C ARG A 509 -11.16 17.08 13.71
N GLN A 510 -11.71 17.99 14.55
CA GLN A 510 -13.14 17.93 14.90
C GLN A 510 -14.05 18.18 13.70
N GLN A 511 -13.70 19.09 12.80
CA GLN A 511 -14.48 19.32 11.58
C GLN A 511 -14.51 18.08 10.69
N MET A 512 -13.44 17.28 10.61
CA MET A 512 -13.44 16.00 9.90
C MET A 512 -14.43 15.01 10.56
N VAL A 513 -14.38 14.88 11.88
CA VAL A 513 -15.28 14.01 12.66
C VAL A 513 -16.73 14.45 12.48
N ASP A 514 -17.01 15.74 12.56
CA ASP A 514 -18.36 16.30 12.38
C ASP A 514 -18.91 16.02 10.97
N TYR A 515 -18.04 16.08 9.96
CA TYR A 515 -18.41 15.74 8.58
C TYR A 515 -18.81 14.26 8.44
N PHE A 516 -18.07 13.35 9.07
CA PHE A 516 -18.45 11.94 9.14
C PHE A 516 -19.81 11.73 9.81
N HIS A 517 -20.04 12.37 10.95
CA HIS A 517 -21.32 12.29 11.68
C HIS A 517 -22.51 12.79 10.85
N ALA A 518 -22.29 13.83 10.04
CA ALA A 518 -23.34 14.39 9.21
C ALA A 518 -23.72 13.47 8.04
N HIS A 519 -22.76 12.73 7.48
CA HIS A 519 -22.92 12.06 6.19
C HIS A 519 -22.85 10.52 6.22
N SER A 520 -22.61 9.89 7.38
CA SER A 520 -22.50 8.43 7.48
C SER A 520 -23.16 7.85 8.73
N SER A 521 -23.34 6.52 8.76
CA SER A 521 -23.69 5.75 9.96
C SER A 521 -22.51 4.93 10.51
N ILE A 522 -21.29 5.25 10.10
CA ILE A 522 -20.05 4.60 10.57
C ILE A 522 -19.94 4.78 12.09
N ASP A 523 -19.51 3.73 12.77
CA ASP A 523 -19.34 3.76 14.22
C ASP A 523 -18.20 4.71 14.65
N GLU A 524 -18.32 5.23 15.86
CA GLU A 524 -17.42 6.24 16.42
C GLU A 524 -15.95 5.78 16.44
N THR A 525 -15.70 4.52 16.75
CA THR A 525 -14.35 3.96 16.80
C THR A 525 -13.66 4.05 15.44
N ASN A 526 -14.38 3.70 14.37
CA ASN A 526 -13.89 3.79 13.00
C ASN A 526 -13.72 5.25 12.57
N ILE A 527 -14.67 6.15 12.87
CA ILE A 527 -14.55 7.59 12.56
C ILE A 527 -13.28 8.17 13.17
N GLN A 528 -13.03 7.90 14.46
CA GLN A 528 -11.84 8.40 15.15
C GLN A 528 -10.54 7.83 14.57
N ALA A 529 -10.50 6.53 14.32
CA ALA A 529 -9.31 5.86 13.76
C ALA A 529 -8.98 6.34 12.34
N GLU A 530 -10.00 6.47 11.49
CA GLU A 530 -9.83 6.89 10.10
C GLU A 530 -9.47 8.38 9.98
N THR A 531 -10.08 9.23 10.81
CA THR A 531 -9.67 10.65 10.90
C THR A 531 -8.17 10.75 11.23
N ASP A 532 -7.69 9.99 12.20
CA ASP A 532 -6.28 9.96 12.57
C ASP A 532 -5.40 9.36 11.47
N ARG A 533 -5.92 8.38 10.73
CA ARG A 533 -5.22 7.78 9.59
C ARG A 533 -4.99 8.80 8.49
N TYR A 534 -6.01 9.57 8.10
CA TYR A 534 -5.88 10.57 7.02
C TYR A 534 -4.92 11.69 7.43
N ILE A 535 -4.96 12.14 8.66
CA ILE A 535 -4.01 13.13 9.18
C ILE A 535 -2.56 12.59 9.18
N GLY A 536 -2.38 11.31 9.53
CA GLY A 536 -1.07 10.66 9.60
C GLY A 536 -0.52 10.18 8.24
N TRP A 537 -1.38 10.11 7.22
CA TRP A 537 -1.01 9.65 5.87
C TRP A 537 -1.68 10.51 4.80
N PRO A 538 -1.20 11.74 4.57
CA PRO A 538 -1.80 12.70 3.65
C PRO A 538 -1.94 12.15 2.23
N ALA A 539 -3.05 12.49 1.57
CA ALA A 539 -3.43 12.14 0.20
C ALA A 539 -3.72 10.64 -0.06
N GLN A 540 -3.29 9.69 0.79
CA GLN A 540 -3.54 8.27 0.56
C GLN A 540 -5.05 7.97 0.42
N ALA A 541 -5.85 8.61 1.25
CA ALA A 541 -7.30 8.44 1.25
C ALA A 541 -8.00 8.90 -0.05
N LEU A 542 -7.36 9.75 -0.84
CA LEU A 542 -7.89 10.27 -2.10
C LEU A 542 -7.89 9.23 -3.22
N ALA A 543 -7.00 8.25 -3.15
CA ALA A 543 -6.77 7.26 -4.20
C ALA A 543 -8.01 6.42 -4.54
N TYR A 544 -8.74 6.01 -3.52
CA TYR A 544 -9.88 5.08 -3.60
C TYR A 544 -10.96 5.54 -4.59
N LYS A 545 -11.61 6.65 -4.26
CA LYS A 545 -12.71 7.20 -5.08
C LYS A 545 -12.20 7.71 -6.42
N THR A 546 -11.02 8.33 -6.46
CA THR A 546 -10.40 8.80 -7.71
C THR A 546 -10.19 7.66 -8.71
N GLY A 547 -9.65 6.54 -8.24
CA GLY A 547 -9.45 5.35 -9.07
C GLY A 547 -10.77 4.71 -9.52
N GLN A 548 -11.74 4.55 -8.61
CA GLN A 548 -13.06 4.03 -8.94
C GLN A 548 -13.74 4.85 -10.04
N LEU A 549 -13.75 6.17 -9.89
CA LEU A 549 -14.38 7.08 -10.86
C LEU A 549 -13.71 6.99 -12.23
N LYS A 550 -12.38 6.86 -12.28
CA LYS A 550 -11.65 6.66 -13.54
C LYS A 550 -12.05 5.36 -14.21
N ILE A 551 -12.08 4.24 -13.48
CA ILE A 551 -12.44 2.93 -14.03
C ILE A 551 -13.89 2.94 -14.54
N LEU A 552 -14.82 3.54 -13.79
CA LEU A 552 -16.23 3.71 -14.20
C LEU A 552 -16.34 4.55 -15.48
N ALA A 553 -15.64 5.67 -15.55
CA ALA A 553 -15.64 6.53 -16.74
C ALA A 553 -15.11 5.80 -17.98
N LEU A 554 -14.05 4.99 -17.82
CA LEU A 554 -13.48 4.18 -18.89
C LEU A 554 -14.45 3.07 -19.33
N ARG A 555 -15.16 2.43 -18.40
CA ARG A 555 -16.20 1.45 -18.71
C ARG A 555 -17.34 2.08 -19.52
N ASP A 556 -17.85 3.22 -19.06
CA ASP A 556 -18.92 3.95 -19.76
C ASP A 556 -18.49 4.39 -21.16
N LYS A 557 -17.25 4.86 -21.31
CA LYS A 557 -16.65 5.22 -22.59
C LYS A 557 -16.60 4.01 -23.54
N ALA A 558 -16.14 2.87 -23.04
CA ALA A 558 -16.07 1.64 -23.82
C ALA A 558 -17.45 1.13 -24.22
N GLN A 559 -18.42 1.14 -23.30
CA GLN A 559 -19.82 0.76 -23.60
C GLN A 559 -20.44 1.64 -24.69
N LYS A 560 -20.25 2.95 -24.59
CA LYS A 560 -20.77 3.90 -25.59
C LYS A 560 -20.11 3.74 -26.95
N ALA A 561 -18.78 3.51 -26.98
CA ALA A 561 -18.03 3.40 -28.23
C ALA A 561 -18.27 2.07 -28.97
N LEU A 562 -18.39 0.96 -28.24
CA LEU A 562 -18.49 -0.39 -28.79
C LEU A 562 -19.94 -0.88 -28.95
N GLY A 563 -20.90 -0.27 -28.22
CA GLY A 563 -22.30 -0.65 -28.29
C GLY A 563 -22.49 -2.17 -28.07
N PRO A 564 -23.16 -2.88 -29.02
CA PRO A 564 -23.39 -4.32 -28.91
C PRO A 564 -22.13 -5.18 -28.92
N LYS A 565 -20.97 -4.64 -29.35
CA LYS A 565 -19.67 -5.35 -29.32
C LYS A 565 -18.99 -5.27 -27.96
N PHE A 566 -19.52 -4.49 -27.02
CA PHE A 566 -18.94 -4.39 -25.67
C PHE A 566 -19.06 -5.73 -24.93
N ASP A 567 -17.93 -6.27 -24.52
CA ASP A 567 -17.84 -7.44 -23.64
C ASP A 567 -17.21 -7.02 -22.31
N ILE A 568 -17.92 -7.20 -21.23
CA ILE A 568 -17.47 -6.85 -19.89
C ILE A 568 -16.24 -7.65 -19.47
N ARG A 569 -16.10 -8.90 -19.91
CA ARG A 569 -14.94 -9.75 -19.62
C ARG A 569 -13.69 -9.20 -20.28
N ALA A 570 -13.80 -8.86 -21.56
CA ALA A 570 -12.69 -8.25 -22.31
C ALA A 570 -12.30 -6.88 -21.72
N PHE A 571 -13.28 -6.07 -21.26
CA PHE A 571 -13.00 -4.81 -20.57
C PHE A 571 -12.24 -5.05 -19.26
N HIS A 572 -12.68 -5.98 -18.42
CA HIS A 572 -11.99 -6.26 -17.17
C HIS A 572 -10.57 -6.82 -17.40
N ASP A 573 -10.43 -7.74 -18.36
CA ASP A 573 -9.13 -8.29 -18.71
C ASP A 573 -8.18 -7.18 -19.19
N ILE A 574 -8.64 -6.23 -20.03
CA ILE A 574 -7.77 -5.12 -20.46
C ILE A 574 -7.37 -4.18 -19.32
N VAL A 575 -8.22 -4.01 -18.31
CA VAL A 575 -7.91 -3.19 -17.13
C VAL A 575 -6.83 -3.86 -16.27
N ILE A 576 -6.94 -5.16 -15.97
CA ILE A 576 -6.13 -5.83 -14.95
C ILE A 576 -4.96 -6.66 -15.47
N ASP A 577 -4.99 -7.11 -16.74
CA ASP A 577 -3.97 -8.00 -17.33
C ASP A 577 -2.59 -7.37 -17.54
N SER A 578 -2.41 -6.11 -17.16
CA SER A 578 -1.09 -5.44 -17.22
C SER A 578 -0.43 -5.27 -15.86
N GLY A 579 -1.04 -5.80 -14.79
CA GLY A 579 -0.71 -5.41 -13.42
C GLY A 579 -1.17 -3.96 -13.13
N ALA A 580 -0.77 -3.43 -11.98
CA ALA A 580 -1.13 -2.06 -11.62
C ALA A 580 -0.50 -1.04 -12.58
N LEU A 581 -1.30 -0.02 -12.94
CA LEU A 581 -0.91 1.06 -13.84
C LEU A 581 -1.27 2.42 -13.22
N PRO A 582 -0.49 3.48 -13.50
CA PRO A 582 -0.98 4.85 -13.37
C PRO A 582 -2.28 5.04 -14.16
N LEU A 583 -3.19 5.86 -13.64
CA LEU A 583 -4.54 5.99 -14.22
C LEU A 583 -4.55 6.62 -15.63
N ASP A 584 -3.56 7.41 -15.99
CA ASP A 584 -3.37 7.94 -17.35
C ASP A 584 -2.93 6.83 -18.31
N LEU A 585 -1.96 6.00 -17.96
CA LEU A 585 -1.55 4.84 -18.76
C LEU A 585 -2.66 3.80 -18.89
N LEU A 586 -3.47 3.62 -17.83
CA LEU A 586 -4.68 2.81 -17.90
C LEU A 586 -5.67 3.35 -18.94
N GLU A 587 -5.89 4.67 -18.96
CA GLU A 587 -6.77 5.32 -19.95
C GLU A 587 -6.25 5.14 -21.37
N GLU A 588 -4.96 5.34 -21.61
CA GLU A 588 -4.33 5.11 -22.92
C GLU A 588 -4.55 3.68 -23.39
N ARG A 589 -4.32 2.71 -22.53
CA ARG A 589 -4.50 1.29 -22.81
C ARG A 589 -5.95 0.95 -23.19
N VAL A 590 -6.92 1.42 -22.42
CA VAL A 590 -8.35 1.19 -22.69
C VAL A 590 -8.75 1.88 -24.01
N ASN A 591 -8.26 3.08 -24.27
CA ASN A 591 -8.53 3.79 -25.54
C ASN A 591 -7.97 3.03 -26.75
N ALA A 592 -6.75 2.50 -26.65
CA ALA A 592 -6.15 1.68 -27.71
C ALA A 592 -6.96 0.40 -27.96
N TRP A 593 -7.42 -0.26 -26.89
CA TRP A 593 -8.30 -1.42 -26.99
C TRP A 593 -9.63 -1.08 -27.69
N ILE A 594 -10.31 -0.01 -27.29
CA ILE A 594 -11.55 0.45 -27.93
C ILE A 594 -11.33 0.67 -29.44
N ALA A 595 -10.25 1.34 -29.82
CA ALA A 595 -9.91 1.58 -31.23
C ALA A 595 -9.70 0.27 -32.01
N SER A 596 -9.01 -0.71 -31.44
CA SER A 596 -8.78 -2.01 -32.05
C SER A 596 -10.07 -2.80 -32.30
N GLN A 597 -11.03 -2.75 -31.35
CA GLN A 597 -12.32 -3.43 -31.49
C GLN A 597 -13.24 -2.75 -32.53
N SER A 598 -13.09 -1.43 -32.71
CA SER A 598 -13.87 -0.66 -33.67
C SER A 598 -13.46 -0.93 -35.12
N THR A 599 -12.19 -1.30 -35.36
CA THR A 599 -11.63 -1.56 -36.71
C THR A 599 -11.73 -3.01 -37.14
N SER A 600 -12.06 -3.97 -36.28
CA SER A 600 -12.24 -5.36 -36.61
C SER A 600 -13.52 -5.55 -37.44
N PRO A 601 -13.45 -6.11 -38.68
CA PRO A 601 -14.61 -6.47 -39.49
C PRO A 601 -15.50 -7.47 -38.75
N GLN A 602 -16.81 -7.38 -38.96
CA GLN A 602 -17.80 -8.36 -38.44
C GLN A 602 -17.56 -9.75 -39.09
#